data_c8f176bd26989ccdc3483ce7d7bedbdd
#
_entry.id   c8f176bd26989ccdc3483ce7d7bedbdd
#
_cell.length_a   1.000
_cell.length_b   1.000
_cell.length_c   1.000
_cell.angle_alpha   90.00
_cell.angle_beta   90.00
_cell.angle_gamma   90.00
#
_symmetry.space_group_name_H-M   'P 1'
#
loop_
_entity.id
_entity.type
_entity.pdbx_description
1 polymer ?
#
loop_
_entity_poly.entity_id
_entity_poly.type
_entity_poly.pdbx_seq_one_letter_code
_entity_poly.pdbx_strand_id
1 'polypeptide(L)'
;MSSVACTGRLSRRAALFAPLALTGCDLWDNWFGTKKTPLPGKREPIAAGRHTLVVDEGAPKVVLPPEVRNAAWPQAGGNPAHFMGHLTAGDRLTEAWSADIGAGGGYRRKIMAQPVVADGTVYVMDSDAVISAIQIVSGRRIWRFDTKEEDDDSTNIGGGLAIDQGTLYAVNGLAELVALDAAKGTPRWRSKFGAPTRSAPTVIEGRLFVTTIEDRLLALATDNGRQLWTHQAANPTTSILGRPAPAYADGLVVAGFGSGELATMRAESGTAVWTDTLAAGMGASTPTEFAAIRGLPVVADGKVYAIGMGGLAVATDLPSGRRLWEREASGEDSPWAAGAWLFLVSLDQRIAAVGRDDGRVAWVTDLPRWQNPEKQRDPITWFGPLLAGDRLIVTGTNRQALAVSPYTGEILGEQELSGAASLGPIVADGTVFVVTDDGRLLALR
;
A
#
# COMPACT_ATOMS: atom_id res chain seq x y z
N MET A 1 -2.26 47.56 74.34
CA MET A 1 -3.55 46.95 74.02
C MET A 1 -3.26 45.91 72.92
N SER A 2 -3.43 44.67 73.32
CA SER A 2 -2.87 43.45 72.72
C SER A 2 -3.60 43.01 71.48
N SER A 3 -2.87 42.70 70.40
CA SER A 3 -3.38 41.92 69.24
C SER A 3 -2.81 40.49 69.33
N VAL A 4 -3.67 39.52 69.46
CA VAL A 4 -3.34 38.11 69.45
C VAL A 4 -3.41 37.60 68.02
N ALA A 5 -2.25 37.19 67.45
CA ALA A 5 -2.22 36.52 66.18
C ALA A 5 -2.36 35.00 66.39
N CYS A 6 -3.37 34.42 65.81
CA CYS A 6 -3.61 32.98 65.81
C CYS A 6 -2.97 32.32 64.58
N THR A 7 -1.80 31.71 64.76
CA THR A 7 -1.14 30.91 63.69
C THR A 7 -1.58 29.45 63.82
N GLY A 8 -2.54 29.08 63.00
CA GLY A 8 -2.95 27.67 62.85
C GLY A 8 -1.93 26.93 61.96
N ARG A 9 -1.16 25.98 62.52
CA ARG A 9 -0.29 25.05 61.80
C ARG A 9 -1.16 23.98 61.10
N LEU A 10 -1.30 24.02 59.79
CA LEU A 10 -1.86 22.92 59.02
C LEU A 10 -0.94 21.69 59.12
N SER A 11 -1.50 20.58 59.60
CA SER A 11 -0.77 19.32 59.76
C SER A 11 -0.40 18.70 58.40
N ARG A 12 0.79 18.12 58.30
CA ARG A 12 1.32 17.46 57.10
C ARG A 12 0.47 16.29 56.56
N ARG A 13 -0.58 15.90 57.28
CA ARG A 13 -1.52 14.83 56.89
C ARG A 13 -2.67 15.32 56.02
N ALA A 14 -2.97 16.60 55.95
CA ALA A 14 -4.02 17.15 55.11
C ALA A 14 -3.56 17.40 53.66
N ALA A 15 -2.25 17.48 53.41
CA ALA A 15 -1.69 17.73 52.07
C ALA A 15 -1.59 16.47 51.17
N LEU A 16 -1.81 15.25 51.71
CA LEU A 16 -1.67 13.99 50.99
C LEU A 16 -3.01 13.53 50.31
N PHE A 17 -4.13 14.17 50.66
CA PHE A 17 -5.44 13.82 50.06
C PHE A 17 -5.93 14.80 48.98
N ALA A 18 -5.25 15.87 48.74
CA ALA A 18 -5.62 16.87 47.72
C ALA A 18 -5.46 16.43 46.26
N PRO A 19 -4.51 15.54 45.87
CA PRO A 19 -4.42 15.09 44.46
C PRO A 19 -5.41 14.01 44.08
N LEU A 20 -6.06 13.31 45.00
CA LEU A 20 -7.06 12.27 44.69
C LEU A 20 -8.44 12.83 44.32
N ALA A 21 -8.71 14.09 44.64
CA ALA A 21 -10.03 14.71 44.32
C ALA A 21 -10.09 15.27 42.86
N LEU A 22 -8.96 15.43 42.16
CA LEU A 22 -8.92 15.99 40.81
C LEU A 22 -8.98 14.96 39.68
N THR A 23 -8.87 13.64 39.98
CA THR A 23 -8.95 12.58 38.97
C THR A 23 -10.30 11.84 39.00
N GLY A 24 -11.28 12.29 39.78
CA GLY A 24 -12.55 11.61 40.01
C GLY A 24 -13.63 11.84 38.96
N CYS A 25 -13.54 12.86 38.14
CA CYS A 25 -14.63 13.18 37.19
C CYS A 25 -14.74 12.16 36.05
N ASP A 26 -13.63 11.68 35.49
CA ASP A 26 -13.68 10.70 34.39
C ASP A 26 -14.08 9.28 34.84
N LEU A 27 -13.74 8.89 36.09
CA LEU A 27 -14.14 7.60 36.66
C LEU A 27 -15.62 7.56 37.03
N TRP A 28 -16.19 8.70 37.44
CA TRP A 28 -17.59 8.80 37.81
C TRP A 28 -18.51 8.73 36.58
N ASP A 29 -18.14 9.38 35.47
CA ASP A 29 -18.87 9.34 34.21
C ASP A 29 -18.85 7.96 33.55
N ASN A 30 -17.76 7.21 33.71
CA ASN A 30 -17.66 5.83 33.18
C ASN A 30 -18.46 4.81 34.02
N TRP A 31 -18.69 5.07 35.31
CA TRP A 31 -19.37 4.11 36.19
C TRP A 31 -20.86 4.46 36.43
N PHE A 32 -21.19 5.75 36.43
CA PHE A 32 -22.55 6.25 36.70
C PHE A 32 -23.12 7.10 35.54
N GLY A 33 -22.37 7.26 34.45
CA GLY A 33 -22.86 7.94 33.27
C GLY A 33 -24.12 7.28 32.74
N THR A 34 -25.15 8.04 32.51
CA THR A 34 -26.38 7.57 31.89
C THR A 34 -26.05 6.97 30.53
N LYS A 35 -26.21 5.65 30.38
CA LYS A 35 -26.12 5.00 29.08
C LYS A 35 -27.05 5.74 28.12
N LYS A 36 -26.47 6.51 27.19
CA LYS A 36 -27.25 7.15 26.14
C LYS A 36 -27.97 6.03 25.38
N THR A 37 -29.30 5.97 25.54
CA THR A 37 -30.11 5.01 24.81
C THR A 37 -29.91 5.25 23.31
N PRO A 38 -29.45 4.27 22.52
CA PRO A 38 -29.37 4.45 21.09
C PRO A 38 -30.74 4.85 20.55
N LEU A 39 -30.80 5.90 19.76
CA LEU A 39 -32.03 6.29 19.08
C LEU A 39 -32.56 5.09 18.30
N PRO A 40 -33.81 4.68 18.48
CA PRO A 40 -34.40 3.59 17.74
C PRO A 40 -34.52 4.00 16.26
N GLY A 41 -34.12 3.11 15.35
CA GLY A 41 -34.22 3.31 13.91
C GLY A 41 -33.02 2.76 13.14
N LYS A 42 -33.25 2.42 11.90
CA LYS A 42 -32.19 2.09 10.95
C LYS A 42 -31.50 3.39 10.55
N ARG A 43 -30.21 3.53 10.86
CA ARG A 43 -29.43 4.70 10.45
C ARG A 43 -29.21 4.59 8.94
N GLU A 44 -29.84 5.48 8.19
CA GLU A 44 -29.52 5.67 6.77
C GLU A 44 -28.63 6.90 6.64
N PRO A 45 -27.57 6.87 5.79
CA PRO A 45 -26.78 8.05 5.52
C PRO A 45 -27.68 9.14 4.93
N ILE A 46 -27.64 10.35 5.47
CA ILE A 46 -28.44 11.50 4.97
C ILE A 46 -27.94 11.95 3.58
N ALA A 47 -26.67 11.72 3.27
CA ALA A 47 -26.14 11.85 1.94
C ALA A 47 -26.18 10.45 1.29
N ALA A 48 -27.05 10.26 0.29
CA ALA A 48 -26.91 9.16 -0.63
C ALA A 48 -25.51 9.30 -1.24
N GLY A 49 -24.59 8.38 -0.88
CA GLY A 49 -23.25 8.37 -1.44
C GLY A 49 -23.39 8.38 -2.97
N ARG A 50 -22.85 9.39 -3.61
CA ARG A 50 -22.84 9.45 -5.06
C ARG A 50 -22.00 8.26 -5.52
N HIS A 51 -22.66 7.29 -6.17
CA HIS A 51 -22.01 6.21 -6.90
C HIS A 51 -20.90 5.43 -6.16
N THR A 52 -21.14 5.10 -4.89
CA THR A 52 -20.38 4.03 -4.25
C THR A 52 -20.38 2.82 -5.19
N LEU A 53 -19.36 2.01 -5.17
CA LEU A 53 -19.27 0.80 -5.98
C LEU A 53 -20.59 0.02 -5.88
N VAL A 54 -21.44 0.15 -6.91
CA VAL A 54 -22.75 -0.49 -7.05
C VAL A 54 -22.78 -1.14 -8.42
N VAL A 55 -23.33 -2.34 -8.48
CA VAL A 55 -23.45 -3.08 -9.73
C VAL A 55 -24.30 -2.28 -10.70
N ASP A 56 -23.77 -2.04 -11.90
CA ASP A 56 -24.49 -1.34 -12.96
C ASP A 56 -25.41 -2.30 -13.71
N GLU A 57 -26.65 -1.90 -13.95
CA GLU A 57 -27.62 -2.70 -14.71
C GLU A 57 -27.10 -2.95 -16.13
N GLY A 58 -27.17 -4.21 -16.56
CA GLY A 58 -26.69 -4.62 -17.88
C GLY A 58 -25.17 -4.54 -18.07
N ALA A 59 -24.38 -4.52 -16.98
CA ALA A 59 -22.93 -4.68 -17.09
C ALA A 59 -22.59 -6.03 -17.74
N PRO A 60 -21.58 -6.10 -18.61
CA PRO A 60 -21.19 -7.35 -19.24
C PRO A 60 -20.62 -8.33 -18.21
N LYS A 61 -20.68 -9.62 -18.51
CA LYS A 61 -20.03 -10.65 -17.70
C LYS A 61 -18.51 -10.53 -17.82
N VAL A 62 -17.80 -10.81 -16.73
CA VAL A 62 -16.36 -10.85 -16.75
C VAL A 62 -15.88 -12.01 -17.61
N VAL A 63 -14.97 -11.70 -18.53
CA VAL A 63 -14.23 -12.66 -19.35
C VAL A 63 -12.76 -12.27 -19.26
N LEU A 64 -11.90 -13.23 -18.96
CA LEU A 64 -10.48 -13.03 -18.82
C LEU A 64 -9.70 -13.63 -20.00
N PRO A 65 -8.55 -13.07 -20.36
CA PRO A 65 -7.61 -13.70 -21.27
C PRO A 65 -7.04 -14.98 -20.63
N PRO A 66 -6.44 -15.89 -21.43
CA PRO A 66 -5.72 -17.03 -20.90
C PRO A 66 -4.65 -16.62 -19.89
N GLU A 67 -4.38 -17.50 -18.94
CA GLU A 67 -3.30 -17.32 -17.98
C GLU A 67 -1.91 -17.30 -18.63
N VAL A 68 -1.04 -16.45 -18.11
CA VAL A 68 0.36 -16.32 -18.55
C VAL A 68 1.28 -16.59 -17.38
N ARG A 69 2.29 -17.44 -17.57
CA ARG A 69 3.33 -17.69 -16.58
C ARG A 69 4.30 -16.53 -16.55
N ASN A 70 4.60 -16.02 -15.36
CA ASN A 70 5.68 -15.08 -15.12
C ASN A 70 6.77 -15.74 -14.26
N ALA A 71 8.02 -15.70 -14.72
CA ALA A 71 9.16 -16.24 -13.97
C ALA A 71 9.72 -15.23 -12.96
N ALA A 72 9.41 -13.95 -13.10
CA ALA A 72 10.02 -12.85 -12.36
C ALA A 72 8.98 -11.81 -11.93
N TRP A 73 9.35 -11.05 -10.88
CA TRP A 73 8.64 -9.89 -10.35
C TRP A 73 9.67 -8.81 -10.01
N PRO A 74 10.31 -8.17 -11.02
CA PRO A 74 11.53 -7.41 -10.82
C PRO A 74 11.36 -6.08 -10.08
N GLN A 75 10.14 -5.58 -9.90
CA GLN A 75 9.85 -4.34 -9.20
C GLN A 75 8.42 -4.32 -8.68
N ALA A 76 8.06 -3.30 -7.90
CA ALA A 76 6.69 -3.14 -7.42
C ALA A 76 5.70 -3.19 -8.58
N GLY A 77 4.56 -3.90 -8.39
CA GLY A 77 3.59 -4.13 -9.45
C GLY A 77 4.05 -5.08 -10.57
N GLY A 78 5.23 -5.72 -10.45
CA GLY A 78 5.74 -6.75 -11.34
C GLY A 78 6.49 -6.26 -12.56
N ASN A 79 6.09 -5.15 -13.17
CA ASN A 79 6.76 -4.53 -14.31
C ASN A 79 6.65 -2.99 -14.24
N PRO A 80 7.35 -2.21 -15.10
CA PRO A 80 7.31 -0.76 -15.04
C PRO A 80 5.92 -0.13 -15.23
N ALA A 81 5.04 -0.78 -15.97
CA ALA A 81 3.67 -0.31 -16.20
C ALA A 81 2.67 -0.76 -15.11
N HIS A 82 3.12 -1.62 -14.19
CA HIS A 82 2.30 -2.28 -13.17
C HIS A 82 1.13 -3.11 -13.73
N PHE A 83 1.25 -3.51 -14.99
CA PHE A 83 0.24 -4.28 -15.70
C PHE A 83 0.73 -5.72 -15.91
N MET A 84 0.22 -6.65 -15.14
CA MET A 84 0.65 -8.05 -15.17
C MET A 84 -0.39 -9.00 -15.79
N GLY A 85 -1.63 -8.54 -15.97
CA GLY A 85 -2.68 -9.34 -16.60
C GLY A 85 -3.15 -10.53 -15.77
N HIS A 86 -3.45 -11.65 -16.42
CA HIS A 86 -3.90 -12.88 -15.78
C HIS A 86 -2.72 -13.85 -15.65
N LEU A 87 -2.28 -14.10 -14.41
CA LEU A 87 -1.09 -14.88 -14.11
C LEU A 87 -1.44 -16.31 -13.70
N THR A 88 -0.51 -17.25 -13.89
CA THR A 88 -0.65 -18.61 -13.37
C THR A 88 -0.27 -18.67 -11.89
N ALA A 89 -0.99 -19.49 -11.11
CA ALA A 89 -0.62 -19.88 -9.76
C ALA A 89 -0.96 -21.36 -9.55
N GLY A 90 -0.41 -21.98 -8.49
CA GLY A 90 -0.76 -23.35 -8.11
C GLY A 90 -2.24 -23.50 -7.77
N ASP A 91 -2.80 -24.70 -7.95
CA ASP A 91 -4.22 -24.98 -7.68
C ASP A 91 -4.60 -24.83 -6.20
N ARG A 92 -3.66 -25.11 -5.32
CA ARG A 92 -3.81 -24.98 -3.87
C ARG A 92 -2.76 -24.01 -3.34
N LEU A 93 -3.18 -23.05 -2.52
CA LEU A 93 -2.27 -22.07 -1.90
C LEU A 93 -1.82 -22.58 -0.53
N THR A 94 -1.16 -23.76 -0.49
CA THR A 94 -0.61 -24.29 0.75
C THR A 94 0.79 -23.74 1.01
N GLU A 95 1.14 -23.49 2.28
CA GLU A 95 2.47 -23.02 2.65
C GLU A 95 3.52 -24.09 2.34
N ALA A 96 4.34 -23.83 1.31
CA ALA A 96 5.44 -24.70 0.94
C ALA A 96 6.67 -24.47 1.83
N TRP A 97 6.91 -23.23 2.20
CA TRP A 97 7.94 -22.82 3.16
C TRP A 97 7.66 -21.40 3.67
N SER A 98 8.25 -21.09 4.82
CA SER A 98 8.35 -19.71 5.31
C SER A 98 9.78 -19.41 5.74
N ALA A 99 10.19 -18.15 5.58
CA ALA A 99 11.52 -17.69 5.93
C ALA A 99 11.42 -16.43 6.80
N ASP A 100 12.27 -16.37 7.83
CA ASP A 100 12.47 -15.17 8.62
C ASP A 100 13.21 -14.13 7.77
N ILE A 101 12.67 -12.93 7.66
CA ILE A 101 13.27 -11.82 6.91
C ILE A 101 13.91 -10.77 7.83
N GLY A 102 13.64 -10.79 9.13
CA GLY A 102 14.21 -9.89 10.13
C GLY A 102 13.14 -9.15 10.93
N ALA A 103 13.28 -7.83 11.04
CA ALA A 103 12.39 -7.02 11.85
C ALA A 103 10.97 -6.97 11.29
N GLY A 104 10.00 -7.33 12.11
CA GLY A 104 8.58 -7.26 11.78
C GLY A 104 8.00 -5.86 11.87
N GLY A 105 6.73 -5.73 11.49
CA GLY A 105 5.94 -4.53 11.66
C GLY A 105 5.56 -4.28 13.13
N GLY A 106 5.09 -3.07 13.42
CA GLY A 106 4.65 -2.66 14.74
C GLY A 106 3.95 -1.31 14.70
N TYR A 107 3.66 -0.74 15.85
CA TYR A 107 2.94 0.54 15.94
C TYR A 107 3.64 1.68 15.18
N ARG A 108 4.98 1.74 15.27
CA ARG A 108 5.80 2.80 14.63
C ARG A 108 6.63 2.31 13.45
N ARG A 109 6.58 1.03 13.13
CA ARG A 109 7.36 0.40 12.07
C ARG A 109 6.43 -0.41 11.18
N LYS A 110 6.58 -0.28 9.88
CA LYS A 110 5.80 -1.04 8.91
C LYS A 110 6.72 -1.61 7.85
N ILE A 111 6.45 -2.81 7.42
CA ILE A 111 7.06 -3.36 6.22
C ILE A 111 6.36 -2.70 5.04
N MET A 112 7.11 -1.96 4.23
CA MET A 112 6.59 -1.14 3.13
C MET A 112 6.98 -1.69 1.76
N ALA A 113 8.06 -2.47 1.72
CA ALA A 113 8.65 -2.96 0.47
C ALA A 113 7.94 -4.22 -0.01
N GLN A 114 7.32 -4.16 -1.18
CA GLN A 114 6.90 -5.36 -1.89
C GLN A 114 8.13 -6.20 -2.24
N PRO A 115 8.11 -7.54 -2.09
CA PRO A 115 9.19 -8.39 -2.53
C PRO A 115 9.43 -8.28 -4.04
N VAL A 116 10.68 -8.47 -4.47
CA VAL A 116 11.01 -8.61 -5.89
C VAL A 116 11.65 -9.95 -6.18
N VAL A 117 11.39 -10.49 -7.36
CA VAL A 117 11.85 -11.82 -7.76
C VAL A 117 12.58 -11.76 -9.10
N ALA A 118 13.79 -12.28 -9.12
CA ALA A 118 14.56 -12.46 -10.35
C ALA A 118 15.51 -13.66 -10.21
N ASP A 119 15.77 -14.35 -11.28
CA ASP A 119 16.76 -15.44 -11.38
C ASP A 119 16.66 -16.46 -10.25
N GLY A 120 15.43 -16.89 -9.91
CA GLY A 120 15.16 -17.88 -8.87
C GLY A 120 15.43 -17.41 -7.42
N THR A 121 15.60 -16.11 -7.23
CA THR A 121 15.82 -15.48 -5.92
C THR A 121 14.73 -14.45 -5.62
N VAL A 122 14.19 -14.51 -4.41
CA VAL A 122 13.31 -13.50 -3.83
C VAL A 122 14.16 -12.56 -2.99
N TYR A 123 14.05 -11.26 -3.23
CA TYR A 123 14.63 -10.21 -2.43
C TYR A 123 13.53 -9.52 -1.65
N VAL A 124 13.71 -9.42 -0.34
CA VAL A 124 12.73 -8.84 0.57
C VAL A 124 13.41 -7.90 1.55
N MET A 125 12.73 -6.83 1.91
CA MET A 125 13.21 -5.83 2.86
C MET A 125 12.32 -5.84 4.10
N ASP A 126 12.94 -5.91 5.27
CA ASP A 126 12.25 -5.85 6.55
C ASP A 126 11.88 -4.42 6.97
N SER A 127 11.25 -4.23 8.15
CA SER A 127 10.81 -2.92 8.63
C SER A 127 11.96 -1.97 9.03
N ASP A 128 13.17 -2.47 9.19
CA ASP A 128 14.38 -1.70 9.45
C ASP A 128 15.23 -1.47 8.19
N ALA A 129 14.65 -1.77 7.02
CA ALA A 129 15.27 -1.70 5.70
C ALA A 129 16.51 -2.59 5.53
N VAL A 130 16.53 -3.73 6.22
CA VAL A 130 17.51 -4.79 5.99
C VAL A 130 17.00 -5.72 4.91
N ILE A 131 17.84 -6.02 3.92
CA ILE A 131 17.51 -6.82 2.75
C ILE A 131 17.96 -8.25 2.97
N SER A 132 17.09 -9.20 2.64
CA SER A 132 17.42 -10.63 2.56
C SER A 132 17.19 -11.15 1.15
N ALA A 133 18.16 -11.88 0.60
CA ALA A 133 18.01 -12.67 -0.61
C ALA A 133 17.71 -14.12 -0.24
N ILE A 134 16.64 -14.68 -0.78
CA ILE A 134 16.11 -15.99 -0.40
C ILE A 134 15.90 -16.83 -1.65
N GLN A 135 16.35 -18.06 -1.65
CA GLN A 135 16.16 -18.99 -2.76
C GLN A 135 14.67 -19.37 -2.89
N ILE A 136 14.09 -19.13 -4.06
CA ILE A 136 12.65 -19.31 -4.32
C ILE A 136 12.14 -20.74 -4.07
N VAL A 137 13.00 -21.76 -4.31
CA VAL A 137 12.60 -23.17 -4.21
C VAL A 137 12.55 -23.63 -2.76
N SER A 138 13.52 -23.22 -1.94
CA SER A 138 13.77 -23.80 -0.62
C SER A 138 13.51 -22.88 0.56
N GLY A 139 13.33 -21.58 0.34
CA GLY A 139 13.24 -20.57 1.43
C GLY A 139 14.57 -20.32 2.14
N ARG A 140 15.70 -20.90 1.65
CA ARG A 140 17.01 -20.71 2.25
C ARG A 140 17.57 -19.33 1.95
N ARG A 141 18.00 -18.58 2.99
CA ARG A 141 18.67 -17.30 2.85
C ARG A 141 20.04 -17.47 2.18
N ILE A 142 20.30 -16.67 1.15
CA ILE A 142 21.57 -16.63 0.39
C ILE A 142 22.50 -15.61 1.03
N TRP A 143 22.02 -14.37 1.22
CA TRP A 143 22.74 -13.29 1.86
C TRP A 143 21.77 -12.33 2.57
N ARG A 144 22.32 -11.48 3.42
CA ARG A 144 21.64 -10.39 4.12
C ARG A 144 22.49 -9.12 4.04
N PHE A 145 21.84 -7.96 3.89
CA PHE A 145 22.51 -6.67 3.81
C PHE A 145 21.72 -5.62 4.58
N ASP A 146 22.39 -4.92 5.51
CA ASP A 146 21.82 -3.75 6.18
C ASP A 146 22.07 -2.51 5.32
N THR A 147 20.98 -1.77 5.00
CA THR A 147 21.11 -0.55 4.20
C THR A 147 21.67 0.63 4.99
N LYS A 148 21.72 0.56 6.32
CA LYS A 148 22.38 1.57 7.15
C LYS A 148 23.91 1.45 7.10
N GLU A 149 24.59 2.56 7.31
CA GLU A 149 26.01 2.56 7.63
C GLU A 149 26.24 2.10 9.07
N GLU A 150 27.40 1.52 9.37
CA GLU A 150 27.68 0.82 10.64
C GLU A 150 27.52 1.72 11.89
N ASP A 151 27.77 3.02 11.75
CA ASP A 151 27.70 4.00 12.85
C ASP A 151 26.40 4.83 12.87
N ASP A 152 25.39 4.48 12.05
CA ASP A 152 24.12 5.22 11.97
C ASP A 152 23.05 4.63 12.87
N ASP A 153 22.74 5.31 13.98
CA ASP A 153 21.67 4.95 14.93
C ASP A 153 20.27 5.43 14.50
N SER A 154 20.14 6.10 13.36
CA SER A 154 18.87 6.63 12.88
C SER A 154 17.84 5.54 12.62
N THR A 155 16.57 5.86 12.83
CA THR A 155 15.46 4.97 12.49
C THR A 155 15.30 4.91 10.97
N ASN A 156 15.51 3.73 10.41
CA ASN A 156 15.46 3.49 8.97
C ASN A 156 14.15 2.77 8.59
N ILE A 157 13.08 3.53 8.33
CA ILE A 157 11.75 2.98 8.01
C ILE A 157 11.43 3.24 6.56
N GLY A 158 10.93 2.22 5.88
CA GLY A 158 10.34 2.34 4.56
C GLY A 158 11.32 2.07 3.44
N GLY A 159 10.92 2.47 2.25
CA GLY A 159 11.64 2.21 1.03
C GLY A 159 11.03 1.10 0.20
N GLY A 160 11.82 0.55 -0.68
CA GLY A 160 11.42 -0.51 -1.57
C GLY A 160 12.57 -0.99 -2.44
N LEU A 161 12.28 -1.99 -3.22
CA LEU A 161 13.24 -2.71 -4.04
C LEU A 161 12.85 -2.67 -5.52
N ALA A 162 13.84 -2.65 -6.39
CA ALA A 162 13.70 -3.02 -7.79
C ALA A 162 15.00 -3.71 -8.26
N ILE A 163 14.91 -4.58 -9.25
CA ILE A 163 16.06 -5.25 -9.81
C ILE A 163 16.07 -5.09 -11.32
N ASP A 164 17.24 -4.76 -11.87
CA ASP A 164 17.46 -4.71 -13.29
C ASP A 164 18.90 -5.15 -13.62
N GLN A 165 19.06 -5.99 -14.63
CA GLN A 165 20.35 -6.47 -15.13
C GLN A 165 21.34 -6.90 -14.02
N GLY A 166 20.84 -7.68 -13.03
CA GLY A 166 21.65 -8.18 -11.91
C GLY A 166 22.09 -7.12 -10.90
N THR A 167 21.50 -5.92 -10.96
CA THR A 167 21.65 -4.87 -9.95
C THR A 167 20.35 -4.75 -9.15
N LEU A 168 20.44 -4.93 -7.83
CA LEU A 168 19.33 -4.66 -6.92
C LEU A 168 19.44 -3.23 -6.41
N TYR A 169 18.42 -2.43 -6.68
CA TYR A 169 18.28 -1.06 -6.21
C TYR A 169 17.37 -1.05 -4.99
N ALA A 170 17.87 -0.48 -3.90
CA ALA A 170 17.15 -0.35 -2.66
C ALA A 170 17.10 1.10 -2.24
N VAL A 171 15.90 1.61 -1.99
CA VAL A 171 15.71 2.92 -1.36
C VAL A 171 15.29 2.74 0.08
N ASN A 172 15.75 3.62 0.95
CA ASN A 172 15.53 3.52 2.40
C ASN A 172 14.94 4.79 3.01
N GLY A 173 14.61 4.73 4.30
CA GLY A 173 14.05 5.85 5.06
C GLY A 173 15.06 6.95 5.40
N LEU A 174 16.35 6.78 5.08
CA LEU A 174 17.44 7.74 5.31
C LEU A 174 17.72 8.62 4.08
N ALA A 175 16.82 8.64 3.11
CA ALA A 175 16.98 9.35 1.84
C ALA A 175 18.15 8.84 1.00
N GLU A 176 18.38 7.53 1.00
CA GLU A 176 19.46 6.91 0.24
C GLU A 176 18.92 5.90 -0.76
N LEU A 177 19.61 5.83 -1.89
CA LEU A 177 19.53 4.76 -2.88
C LEU A 177 20.83 3.97 -2.82
N VAL A 178 20.72 2.67 -2.62
CA VAL A 178 21.84 1.73 -2.58
C VAL A 178 21.69 0.75 -3.75
N ALA A 179 22.70 0.66 -4.60
CA ALA A 179 22.77 -0.34 -5.64
C ALA A 179 23.68 -1.50 -5.19
N LEU A 180 23.15 -2.70 -5.25
CA LEU A 180 23.83 -3.93 -4.83
C LEU A 180 24.03 -4.87 -6.01
N ASP A 181 25.10 -5.64 -5.99
CA ASP A 181 25.19 -6.85 -6.79
C ASP A 181 24.16 -7.85 -6.29
N ALA A 182 23.16 -8.17 -7.10
CA ALA A 182 22.03 -8.97 -6.68
C ALA A 182 22.42 -10.39 -6.25
N ALA A 183 23.43 -10.99 -6.89
CA ALA A 183 23.87 -12.34 -6.56
C ALA A 183 24.66 -12.41 -5.25
N LYS A 184 25.41 -11.35 -4.91
CA LYS A 184 26.36 -11.33 -3.80
C LYS A 184 25.89 -10.50 -2.59
N GLY A 185 24.97 -9.56 -2.78
CA GLY A 185 24.56 -8.60 -1.76
C GLY A 185 25.62 -7.53 -1.44
N THR A 186 26.64 -7.37 -2.30
CA THR A 186 27.70 -6.38 -2.08
C THR A 186 27.36 -5.05 -2.73
N PRO A 187 27.60 -3.90 -2.05
CA PRO A 187 27.27 -2.59 -2.60
C PRO A 187 28.15 -2.28 -3.82
N ARG A 188 27.53 -1.75 -4.88
CA ARG A 188 28.17 -1.20 -6.07
C ARG A 188 28.40 0.31 -5.91
N TRP A 189 27.36 1.02 -5.44
CA TRP A 189 27.39 2.45 -5.14
C TRP A 189 26.23 2.84 -4.21
N ARG A 190 26.36 4.03 -3.59
CA ARG A 190 25.31 4.70 -2.79
C ARG A 190 25.13 6.13 -3.27
N SER A 191 23.92 6.65 -3.17
CA SER A 191 23.58 8.05 -3.47
C SER A 191 22.55 8.58 -2.51
N LYS A 192 22.72 9.82 -2.03
CA LYS A 192 21.77 10.53 -1.16
C LYS A 192 20.97 11.54 -1.97
N PHE A 193 19.69 11.69 -1.70
CA PHE A 193 18.80 12.56 -2.49
C PHE A 193 17.90 13.50 -1.66
N GLY A 194 18.30 13.86 -0.48
CA GLY A 194 17.80 15.00 0.27
C GLY A 194 16.49 14.81 1.04
N ALA A 195 15.61 13.86 0.70
CA ALA A 195 14.37 13.59 1.43
C ALA A 195 14.09 12.09 1.48
N PRO A 196 13.60 11.56 2.64
CA PRO A 196 13.24 10.15 2.75
C PRO A 196 12.22 9.72 1.70
N THR A 197 12.30 8.44 1.30
CA THR A 197 11.29 7.82 0.46
C THR A 197 10.65 6.64 1.17
N ARG A 198 9.38 6.41 0.87
CA ARG A 198 8.61 5.24 1.31
C ARG A 198 7.88 4.62 0.12
N SER A 199 8.54 4.69 -1.01
CA SER A 199 8.13 4.19 -2.31
C SER A 199 9.21 3.27 -2.85
N ALA A 200 8.82 2.19 -3.52
CA ALA A 200 9.76 1.42 -4.30
C ALA A 200 10.22 2.22 -5.52
N PRO A 201 11.47 2.04 -5.98
CA PRO A 201 11.92 2.63 -7.22
C PRO A 201 11.33 1.87 -8.41
N THR A 202 11.06 2.58 -9.50
CA THR A 202 10.77 1.99 -10.81
C THR A 202 12.00 2.14 -11.68
N VAL A 203 12.51 1.03 -12.18
CA VAL A 203 13.73 1.01 -12.99
C VAL A 203 13.41 0.68 -14.44
N ILE A 204 13.86 1.54 -15.36
CA ILE A 204 13.70 1.34 -16.79
C ILE A 204 14.67 2.24 -17.59
N GLU A 205 15.24 1.74 -18.68
CA GLU A 205 16.03 2.50 -19.66
C GLU A 205 17.15 3.35 -19.03
N GLY A 206 17.88 2.76 -18.07
CA GLY A 206 18.99 3.45 -17.40
C GLY A 206 18.57 4.55 -16.40
N ARG A 207 17.29 4.59 -16.02
CA ARG A 207 16.72 5.54 -15.06
C ARG A 207 16.01 4.83 -13.93
N LEU A 208 16.03 5.48 -12.78
CA LEU A 208 15.27 5.13 -11.60
C LEU A 208 14.32 6.27 -11.27
N PHE A 209 13.05 5.96 -11.10
CA PHE A 209 12.03 6.93 -10.69
C PHE A 209 11.60 6.63 -9.26
N VAL A 210 11.64 7.64 -8.40
CA VAL A 210 11.36 7.51 -6.97
C VAL A 210 10.52 8.69 -6.48
N THR A 211 9.45 8.43 -5.73
CA THR A 211 8.70 9.48 -5.03
C THR A 211 9.17 9.62 -3.58
N THR A 212 9.34 10.85 -3.11
CA THR A 212 9.73 11.16 -1.73
C THR A 212 8.52 11.47 -0.85
N ILE A 213 8.72 11.50 0.48
CA ILE A 213 7.68 11.91 1.43
C ILE A 213 7.25 13.36 1.29
N GLU A 214 8.07 14.19 0.64
CA GLU A 214 7.79 15.61 0.33
C GLU A 214 7.04 15.79 -0.99
N ASP A 215 6.49 14.70 -1.55
CA ASP A 215 5.78 14.68 -2.84
C ASP A 215 6.64 15.21 -4.00
N ARG A 216 7.94 14.85 -4.00
CA ARG A 216 8.83 15.02 -5.15
C ARG A 216 8.96 13.71 -5.91
N LEU A 217 8.89 13.78 -7.22
CA LEU A 217 9.35 12.71 -8.11
C LEU A 217 10.77 13.02 -8.56
N LEU A 218 11.67 12.07 -8.34
CA LEU A 218 13.06 12.14 -8.75
C LEU A 218 13.32 11.15 -9.90
N ALA A 219 14.08 11.56 -10.90
CA ALA A 219 14.72 10.64 -11.82
C ALA A 219 16.22 10.61 -11.53
N LEU A 220 16.73 9.40 -11.35
CA LEU A 220 18.13 9.14 -11.02
C LEU A 220 18.75 8.23 -12.09
N ALA A 221 20.04 8.37 -12.34
CA ALA A 221 20.78 7.49 -13.25
C ALA A 221 21.07 6.14 -12.56
N THR A 222 20.93 5.03 -13.29
CA THR A 222 21.15 3.68 -12.74
C THR A 222 22.62 3.35 -12.51
N ASP A 223 23.54 4.05 -13.16
CA ASP A 223 24.99 3.80 -13.08
C ASP A 223 25.64 4.33 -11.81
N ASN A 224 25.12 5.45 -11.26
CA ASN A 224 25.75 6.13 -10.12
C ASN A 224 24.77 6.86 -9.18
N GLY A 225 23.46 6.78 -9.41
CA GLY A 225 22.43 7.44 -8.62
C GLY A 225 22.39 8.96 -8.75
N ARG A 226 23.07 9.55 -9.75
CA ARG A 226 23.04 11.00 -9.98
C ARG A 226 21.63 11.45 -10.39
N GLN A 227 21.13 12.51 -9.74
CA GLN A 227 19.84 13.11 -10.09
C GLN A 227 19.90 13.68 -11.52
N LEU A 228 18.96 13.26 -12.36
CA LEU A 228 18.77 13.73 -13.73
C LEU A 228 17.81 14.92 -13.77
N TRP A 229 16.67 14.78 -13.10
CA TRP A 229 15.66 15.83 -12.95
C TRP A 229 14.80 15.57 -11.72
N THR A 230 14.00 16.56 -11.34
CA THR A 230 13.00 16.49 -10.27
C THR A 230 11.73 17.22 -10.66
N HIS A 231 10.60 16.69 -10.20
CA HIS A 231 9.29 17.35 -10.27
C HIS A 231 8.73 17.48 -8.86
N GLN A 232 8.18 18.65 -8.52
CA GLN A 232 7.53 18.92 -7.24
C GLN A 232 6.02 18.94 -7.45
N ALA A 233 5.30 18.03 -6.82
CA ALA A 233 3.84 18.06 -6.76
C ALA A 233 3.36 19.04 -5.68
N ALA A 234 2.04 19.25 -5.59
CA ALA A 234 1.44 20.05 -4.54
C ALA A 234 1.81 19.51 -3.15
N ASN A 235 2.08 20.40 -2.20
CA ASN A 235 2.40 19.99 -0.83
C ASN A 235 1.19 19.32 -0.18
N PRO A 236 1.35 18.12 0.40
CA PRO A 236 0.26 17.45 1.09
C PRO A 236 -0.06 18.18 2.40
N THR A 237 -1.33 18.31 2.74
CA THR A 237 -1.77 18.85 4.04
C THR A 237 -1.52 17.85 5.17
N THR A 238 -1.48 16.56 4.86
CA THR A 238 -1.24 15.46 5.82
C THR A 238 -0.32 14.43 5.19
N SER A 239 0.68 13.99 5.94
CA SER A 239 1.60 12.94 5.48
C SER A 239 1.09 11.57 5.92
N ILE A 240 0.75 10.71 4.96
CA ILE A 240 0.39 9.30 5.17
C ILE A 240 1.63 8.44 4.91
N LEU A 241 1.73 7.33 5.64
CA LEU A 241 2.80 6.37 5.47
C LEU A 241 2.66 5.61 4.14
N GLY A 242 3.70 5.59 3.34
CA GLY A 242 3.73 4.95 2.02
C GLY A 242 3.45 5.92 0.88
N ARG A 243 4.12 5.67 -0.22
CA ARG A 243 3.92 6.33 -1.52
C ARG A 243 3.93 5.25 -2.61
N PRO A 244 3.14 5.38 -3.68
CA PRO A 244 3.20 4.43 -4.77
C PRO A 244 4.52 4.54 -5.52
N ALA A 245 5.03 3.41 -6.02
CA ALA A 245 6.05 3.44 -7.05
C ALA A 245 5.46 4.11 -8.31
N PRO A 246 6.23 4.94 -9.02
CA PRO A 246 5.78 5.51 -10.29
C PRO A 246 5.63 4.42 -11.35
N ALA A 247 4.61 4.53 -12.21
CA ALA A 247 4.49 3.67 -13.39
C ALA A 247 5.22 4.30 -14.58
N TYR A 248 5.65 3.46 -15.52
CA TYR A 248 6.26 3.90 -16.77
C TYR A 248 5.65 3.18 -17.96
N ALA A 249 5.29 3.94 -19.00
CA ALA A 249 4.94 3.42 -20.31
C ALA A 249 5.19 4.49 -21.39
N ASP A 250 5.60 4.07 -22.58
CA ASP A 250 5.70 4.91 -23.78
C ASP A 250 6.47 6.22 -23.59
N GLY A 251 7.57 6.19 -22.80
CA GLY A 251 8.38 7.38 -22.50
C GLY A 251 7.77 8.33 -21.48
N LEU A 252 6.68 7.94 -20.83
CA LEU A 252 5.96 8.70 -19.82
C LEU A 252 6.05 8.03 -18.45
N VAL A 253 6.23 8.83 -17.40
CA VAL A 253 6.21 8.40 -16.00
C VAL A 253 4.93 8.93 -15.35
N VAL A 254 4.16 8.04 -14.75
CA VAL A 254 2.93 8.36 -14.02
C VAL A 254 3.19 8.21 -12.54
N ALA A 255 2.99 9.28 -11.77
CA ALA A 255 3.21 9.27 -10.32
C ALA A 255 1.96 9.71 -9.56
N GLY A 256 1.65 8.99 -8.49
CA GLY A 256 0.65 9.37 -7.49
C GLY A 256 1.32 10.00 -6.28
N PHE A 257 0.68 11.00 -5.66
CA PHE A 257 1.24 11.76 -4.56
C PHE A 257 0.35 11.77 -3.31
N GLY A 258 0.93 12.17 -2.18
CA GLY A 258 0.22 12.31 -0.92
C GLY A 258 -0.80 13.43 -0.90
N SER A 259 -0.66 14.40 -1.78
CA SER A 259 -1.64 15.46 -2.02
C SER A 259 -2.92 14.97 -2.72
N GLY A 260 -2.92 13.73 -3.26
CA GLY A 260 -3.96 13.21 -4.14
C GLY A 260 -3.78 13.61 -5.61
N GLU A 261 -2.66 14.26 -5.92
CA GLU A 261 -2.29 14.56 -7.30
C GLU A 261 -1.83 13.29 -8.02
N LEU A 262 -2.32 13.11 -9.24
CA LEU A 262 -1.85 12.13 -10.21
C LEU A 262 -1.23 12.91 -11.36
N ALA A 263 0.07 12.73 -11.60
CA ALA A 263 0.79 13.49 -12.60
C ALA A 263 1.53 12.61 -13.58
N THR A 264 1.63 13.05 -14.82
CA THR A 264 2.39 12.38 -15.88
C THR A 264 3.47 13.31 -16.41
N MET A 265 4.69 12.80 -16.47
CA MET A 265 5.88 13.52 -16.94
C MET A 265 6.57 12.76 -18.06
N ARG A 266 7.29 13.50 -18.92
CA ARG A 266 8.24 12.89 -19.84
C ARG A 266 9.40 12.27 -19.07
N ALA A 267 9.65 10.99 -19.26
CA ALA A 267 10.70 10.26 -18.53
C ALA A 267 12.11 10.83 -18.75
N GLU A 268 12.36 11.39 -19.91
CA GLU A 268 13.66 11.94 -20.28
C GLU A 268 13.97 13.28 -19.58
N SER A 269 12.98 14.17 -19.51
CA SER A 269 13.19 15.56 -19.11
C SER A 269 12.49 15.99 -17.80
N GLY A 270 11.55 15.19 -17.29
CA GLY A 270 10.73 15.58 -16.16
C GLY A 270 9.66 16.65 -16.49
N THR A 271 9.51 16.99 -17.77
CA THR A 271 8.49 17.97 -18.19
C THR A 271 7.10 17.39 -17.97
N ALA A 272 6.29 18.08 -17.19
CA ALA A 272 4.91 17.69 -16.94
C ALA A 272 4.09 17.68 -18.24
N VAL A 273 3.34 16.62 -18.47
CA VAL A 273 2.43 16.47 -19.61
C VAL A 273 1.02 16.85 -19.15
N TRP A 274 0.58 16.32 -18.04
CA TRP A 274 -0.68 16.67 -17.39
C TRP A 274 -0.64 16.34 -15.90
N THR A 275 -1.54 16.97 -15.16
CA THR A 275 -1.82 16.69 -13.75
C THR A 275 -3.33 16.60 -13.53
N ASP A 276 -3.75 15.74 -12.60
CA ASP A 276 -5.12 15.53 -12.18
C ASP A 276 -5.18 15.36 -10.66
N THR A 277 -6.34 15.48 -10.04
CA THR A 277 -6.53 15.31 -8.59
C THR A 277 -7.62 14.28 -8.33
N LEU A 278 -7.29 13.24 -7.55
CA LEU A 278 -8.20 12.16 -7.20
C LEU A 278 -8.98 12.41 -5.89
N ALA A 279 -9.20 13.67 -5.56
CA ALA A 279 -10.08 14.04 -4.47
C ALA A 279 -11.51 14.24 -5.01
N ALA A 280 -12.50 13.64 -4.34
CA ALA A 280 -13.90 13.92 -4.64
C ALA A 280 -14.20 15.41 -4.39
N GLY A 281 -14.92 16.04 -5.32
CA GLY A 281 -15.26 17.46 -5.24
C GLY A 281 -16.06 17.82 -3.98
N MET A 282 -16.21 19.13 -3.72
CA MET A 282 -16.95 19.69 -2.57
C MET A 282 -18.35 19.06 -2.45
N GLY A 283 -18.60 18.35 -1.35
CA GLY A 283 -19.85 17.62 -1.07
C GLY A 283 -19.63 16.16 -0.74
N ALA A 284 -18.43 15.62 -0.90
CA ALA A 284 -18.07 14.30 -0.38
C ALA A 284 -17.96 14.38 1.15
N SER A 285 -18.49 13.37 1.82
CA SER A 285 -18.43 13.23 3.28
C SER A 285 -17.03 12.91 3.82
N THR A 286 -16.04 12.81 2.93
CA THR A 286 -14.64 12.52 3.29
C THR A 286 -13.87 13.84 3.28
N PRO A 287 -13.19 14.21 4.38
CA PRO A 287 -12.33 15.37 4.39
C PRO A 287 -11.26 15.26 3.29
N THR A 288 -11.06 16.31 2.50
CA THR A 288 -9.96 16.42 1.51
C THR A 288 -8.56 16.25 2.13
N GLU A 289 -8.48 16.22 3.45
CA GLU A 289 -7.27 15.97 4.23
C GLU A 289 -6.64 14.59 3.97
N PHE A 290 -7.39 13.61 3.44
CA PHE A 290 -6.93 12.25 3.16
C PHE A 290 -7.03 11.87 1.67
N ALA A 291 -6.66 12.78 0.80
CA ALA A 291 -6.76 12.56 -0.65
C ALA A 291 -5.62 11.70 -1.24
N ALA A 292 -4.66 11.25 -0.44
CA ALA A 292 -3.44 10.58 -0.89
C ALA A 292 -3.71 9.41 -1.86
N ILE A 293 -2.85 9.28 -2.85
CA ILE A 293 -2.75 8.10 -3.69
C ILE A 293 -1.66 7.20 -3.07
N ARG A 294 -2.02 5.97 -2.67
CA ARG A 294 -1.10 4.96 -2.13
C ARG A 294 -0.95 3.77 -3.07
N GLY A 295 -2.04 3.37 -3.72
CA GLY A 295 -2.02 2.31 -4.72
C GLY A 295 -1.17 2.69 -5.92
N LEU A 296 -0.45 1.73 -6.48
CA LEU A 296 0.34 1.92 -7.70
C LEU A 296 -0.60 2.33 -8.85
N PRO A 297 -0.31 3.40 -9.60
CA PRO A 297 -0.98 3.64 -10.86
C PRO A 297 -0.66 2.51 -11.84
N VAL A 298 -1.64 2.04 -12.58
CA VAL A 298 -1.49 0.97 -13.58
C VAL A 298 -1.63 1.57 -14.96
N VAL A 299 -0.69 1.27 -15.85
CA VAL A 299 -0.76 1.73 -17.24
C VAL A 299 -0.96 0.53 -18.16
N ALA A 300 -2.04 0.55 -18.93
CA ALA A 300 -2.33 -0.51 -19.90
C ALA A 300 -3.08 0.06 -21.11
N ASP A 301 -2.65 -0.32 -22.31
CA ASP A 301 -3.29 0.07 -23.59
C ASP A 301 -3.51 1.58 -23.72
N GLY A 302 -2.49 2.39 -23.37
CA GLY A 302 -2.53 3.85 -23.43
C GLY A 302 -3.46 4.53 -22.41
N LYS A 303 -3.87 3.82 -21.37
CA LYS A 303 -4.74 4.32 -20.28
C LYS A 303 -4.05 4.16 -18.93
N VAL A 304 -4.29 5.13 -18.05
CA VAL A 304 -3.86 5.11 -16.65
C VAL A 304 -5.05 4.78 -15.77
N TYR A 305 -4.90 3.81 -14.88
CA TYR A 305 -5.88 3.47 -13.85
C TYR A 305 -5.29 3.78 -12.49
N ALA A 306 -6.01 4.56 -11.70
CA ALA A 306 -5.58 4.91 -10.35
C ALA A 306 -6.78 5.00 -9.39
N ILE A 307 -6.52 4.73 -8.12
CA ILE A 307 -7.47 4.89 -7.04
C ILE A 307 -6.83 5.72 -5.92
N GLY A 308 -7.56 6.71 -5.43
CA GLY A 308 -7.15 7.56 -4.33
C GLY A 308 -7.94 7.28 -3.05
N MET A 309 -7.36 7.61 -1.92
CA MET A 309 -8.07 7.57 -0.63
C MET A 309 -9.13 8.68 -0.54
N GLY A 310 -9.00 9.73 -1.35
CA GLY A 310 -9.92 10.87 -1.42
C GLY A 310 -11.26 10.62 -2.08
N GLY A 311 -11.56 9.39 -2.49
CA GLY A 311 -12.89 9.00 -2.95
C GLY A 311 -13.05 8.77 -4.45
N LEU A 312 -11.99 8.78 -5.24
CA LEU A 312 -12.09 8.55 -6.69
C LEU A 312 -11.20 7.40 -7.16
N ALA A 313 -11.79 6.54 -7.99
CA ALA A 313 -11.10 5.67 -8.93
C ALA A 313 -11.33 6.21 -10.35
N VAL A 314 -10.27 6.26 -11.16
CA VAL A 314 -10.30 6.87 -12.48
C VAL A 314 -9.64 5.99 -13.54
N ALA A 315 -10.11 6.14 -14.79
CA ALA A 315 -9.32 5.84 -15.96
C ALA A 315 -9.08 7.13 -16.74
N THR A 316 -7.82 7.35 -17.10
CA THR A 316 -7.36 8.55 -17.78
C THR A 316 -6.57 8.16 -19.03
N ASP A 317 -6.79 8.86 -20.13
CA ASP A 317 -5.98 8.70 -21.35
C ASP A 317 -4.54 9.13 -21.08
N LEU A 318 -3.58 8.25 -21.28
CA LEU A 318 -2.19 8.45 -20.90
C LEU A 318 -1.54 9.69 -21.55
N PRO A 319 -1.68 9.93 -22.88
CA PRO A 319 -1.03 11.07 -23.51
C PRO A 319 -1.72 12.42 -23.20
N SER A 320 -3.04 12.46 -23.04
CA SER A 320 -3.78 13.72 -22.93
C SER A 320 -4.21 14.11 -21.51
N GLY A 321 -4.24 13.16 -20.57
CA GLY A 321 -4.78 13.39 -19.24
C GLY A 321 -6.30 13.49 -19.18
N ARG A 322 -7.01 13.27 -20.30
CA ARG A 322 -8.47 13.32 -20.30
C ARG A 322 -9.04 12.13 -19.56
N ARG A 323 -9.86 12.37 -18.52
CA ARG A 323 -10.61 11.31 -17.85
C ARG A 323 -11.54 10.62 -18.82
N LEU A 324 -11.45 9.29 -18.89
CA LEU A 324 -12.32 8.43 -19.67
C LEU A 324 -13.57 8.08 -18.86
N TRP A 325 -13.36 7.74 -17.61
CA TRP A 325 -14.41 7.54 -16.62
C TRP A 325 -13.89 7.80 -15.21
N GLU A 326 -14.81 8.01 -14.27
CA GLU A 326 -14.56 8.10 -12.83
C GLU A 326 -15.62 7.35 -12.04
N ARG A 327 -15.22 6.80 -10.89
CA ARG A 327 -16.12 6.17 -9.91
C ARG A 327 -15.79 6.68 -8.52
N GLU A 328 -16.83 6.93 -7.71
CA GLU A 328 -16.66 7.23 -6.30
C GLU A 328 -16.28 5.94 -5.56
N ALA A 329 -14.98 5.74 -5.38
CA ALA A 329 -14.38 4.65 -4.64
C ALA A 329 -13.10 5.13 -4.00
N SER A 330 -12.95 4.89 -2.70
CA SER A 330 -11.69 5.12 -1.98
C SER A 330 -10.92 3.82 -1.88
N GLY A 331 -9.63 3.85 -2.15
CA GLY A 331 -8.77 2.69 -2.03
C GLY A 331 -7.34 3.06 -1.69
N GLU A 332 -6.62 2.14 -1.07
CA GLU A 332 -5.21 2.31 -0.73
C GLU A 332 -4.29 1.30 -1.45
N ASP A 333 -4.86 0.24 -2.01
CA ASP A 333 -4.14 -0.75 -2.80
C ASP A 333 -4.24 -0.48 -4.30
N SER A 334 -3.33 -1.11 -5.04
CA SER A 334 -3.25 -0.97 -6.48
C SER A 334 -4.43 -1.67 -7.17
N PRO A 335 -5.10 -1.05 -8.12
CA PRO A 335 -6.04 -1.76 -8.96
C PRO A 335 -5.32 -2.82 -9.80
N TRP A 336 -5.95 -3.96 -10.03
CA TRP A 336 -5.41 -5.02 -10.86
C TRP A 336 -6.12 -5.08 -12.21
N ALA A 337 -5.38 -4.91 -13.29
CA ALA A 337 -5.94 -4.91 -14.64
C ALA A 337 -5.67 -6.24 -15.37
N ALA A 338 -6.71 -6.83 -15.97
CA ALA A 338 -6.60 -8.02 -16.82
C ALA A 338 -7.70 -8.04 -17.89
N GLY A 339 -7.32 -8.21 -19.15
CA GLY A 339 -8.24 -8.14 -20.26
C GLY A 339 -9.03 -6.81 -20.27
N ALA A 340 -10.34 -6.89 -20.35
CA ALA A 340 -11.24 -5.72 -20.31
C ALA A 340 -11.60 -5.27 -18.88
N TRP A 341 -11.00 -5.86 -17.85
CA TRP A 341 -11.43 -5.69 -16.47
C TRP A 341 -10.35 -5.08 -15.57
N LEU A 342 -10.84 -4.34 -14.59
CA LEU A 342 -10.09 -3.79 -13.48
C LEU A 342 -10.70 -4.34 -12.19
N PHE A 343 -9.88 -4.94 -11.34
CA PHE A 343 -10.29 -5.40 -10.02
C PHE A 343 -9.69 -4.46 -8.97
N LEU A 344 -10.48 -4.06 -7.99
CA LEU A 344 -10.04 -3.15 -6.94
C LEU A 344 -10.61 -3.54 -5.57
N VAL A 345 -9.87 -3.23 -4.52
CA VAL A 345 -10.32 -3.32 -3.12
C VAL A 345 -10.49 -1.91 -2.59
N SER A 346 -11.67 -1.62 -2.03
CA SER A 346 -11.98 -0.31 -1.47
C SER A 346 -11.67 -0.24 0.03
N LEU A 347 -11.50 0.97 0.57
CA LEU A 347 -11.24 1.20 2.00
C LEU A 347 -12.36 0.67 2.91
N ASP A 348 -13.58 0.58 2.41
CA ASP A 348 -14.70 -0.02 3.13
C ASP A 348 -14.75 -1.55 2.99
N GLN A 349 -13.63 -2.15 2.57
CA GLN A 349 -13.40 -3.60 2.46
C GLN A 349 -14.39 -4.27 1.52
N ARG A 350 -14.56 -3.73 0.33
CA ARG A 350 -15.27 -4.34 -0.79
C ARG A 350 -14.32 -4.60 -1.94
N ILE A 351 -14.47 -5.75 -2.57
CA ILE A 351 -13.80 -6.07 -3.82
C ILE A 351 -14.79 -5.97 -4.98
N ALA A 352 -14.37 -5.40 -6.10
CA ALA A 352 -15.23 -5.16 -7.25
C ALA A 352 -14.52 -5.43 -8.58
N ALA A 353 -15.30 -5.82 -9.60
CA ALA A 353 -14.88 -5.83 -10.99
C ALA A 353 -15.48 -4.65 -11.74
N VAL A 354 -14.61 -3.87 -12.38
CA VAL A 354 -14.96 -2.64 -13.09
C VAL A 354 -14.46 -2.75 -14.53
N GLY A 355 -15.30 -2.40 -15.50
CA GLY A 355 -14.91 -2.34 -16.91
C GLY A 355 -13.82 -1.30 -17.15
N ARG A 356 -12.73 -1.67 -17.79
CA ARG A 356 -11.59 -0.78 -18.05
C ARG A 356 -11.93 0.37 -19.00
N ASP A 357 -12.87 0.16 -19.92
CA ASP A 357 -13.21 1.12 -20.97
C ASP A 357 -14.27 2.13 -20.55
N ASP A 358 -15.25 1.69 -19.77
CA ASP A 358 -16.45 2.47 -19.44
C ASP A 358 -16.69 2.67 -17.93
N GLY A 359 -15.87 2.02 -17.09
CA GLY A 359 -16.00 2.09 -15.65
C GLY A 359 -17.23 1.37 -15.07
N ARG A 360 -17.98 0.56 -15.87
CA ARG A 360 -19.18 -0.15 -15.40
C ARG A 360 -18.82 -1.26 -14.43
N VAL A 361 -19.54 -1.35 -13.34
CA VAL A 361 -19.31 -2.33 -12.27
C VAL A 361 -20.11 -3.60 -12.57
N ALA A 362 -19.41 -4.71 -12.79
CA ALA A 362 -20.03 -6.01 -13.07
C ALA A 362 -20.51 -6.72 -11.81
N TRP A 363 -19.72 -6.69 -10.75
CA TRP A 363 -20.06 -7.25 -9.46
C TRP A 363 -19.30 -6.53 -8.33
N VAL A 364 -19.84 -6.61 -7.12
CA VAL A 364 -19.22 -6.10 -5.87
C VAL A 364 -19.45 -7.14 -4.80
N THR A 365 -18.43 -7.42 -4.00
CA THR A 365 -18.49 -8.35 -2.87
C THR A 365 -17.96 -7.69 -1.61
N ASP A 366 -18.73 -7.76 -0.53
CA ASP A 366 -18.27 -7.35 0.80
C ASP A 366 -17.30 -8.39 1.36
N LEU A 367 -16.09 -7.96 1.71
CA LEU A 367 -15.13 -8.78 2.44
C LEU A 367 -15.39 -8.67 3.96
N PRO A 368 -15.00 -9.67 4.76
CA PRO A 368 -15.10 -9.59 6.21
C PRO A 368 -14.39 -8.34 6.76
N ARG A 369 -15.09 -7.52 7.53
CA ARG A 369 -14.58 -6.24 8.06
C ARG A 369 -14.05 -6.32 9.47
N TRP A 370 -14.48 -7.33 10.22
CA TRP A 370 -14.23 -7.46 11.66
C TRP A 370 -13.87 -8.88 12.00
N GLN A 371 -12.87 -9.08 12.87
CA GLN A 371 -12.61 -10.40 13.45
C GLN A 371 -13.73 -10.81 14.41
N ASN A 372 -14.35 -9.81 15.08
CA ASN A 372 -15.55 -10.01 15.89
C ASN A 372 -16.73 -9.21 15.31
N PRO A 373 -17.51 -9.78 14.38
CA PRO A 373 -18.60 -9.08 13.69
C PRO A 373 -19.72 -8.61 14.62
N GLU A 374 -20.06 -9.40 15.66
CA GLU A 374 -21.12 -9.07 16.60
C GLU A 374 -20.82 -7.80 17.41
N LYS A 375 -19.55 -7.59 17.77
CA LYS A 375 -19.11 -6.44 18.55
C LYS A 375 -18.50 -5.33 17.69
N GLN A 376 -18.33 -5.56 16.37
CA GLN A 376 -17.64 -4.68 15.45
C GLN A 376 -16.27 -4.27 15.99
N ARG A 377 -15.47 -5.26 16.40
CA ARG A 377 -14.13 -5.09 16.96
C ARG A 377 -13.09 -5.81 16.12
N ASP A 378 -11.87 -5.32 16.26
CA ASP A 378 -10.67 -5.85 15.59
C ASP A 378 -10.85 -5.79 14.06
N PRO A 379 -10.74 -4.57 13.48
CA PRO A 379 -10.95 -4.36 12.06
C PRO A 379 -9.94 -5.15 11.23
N ILE A 380 -10.42 -5.71 10.13
CA ILE A 380 -9.60 -6.42 9.16
C ILE A 380 -9.32 -5.48 8.00
N THR A 381 -8.05 -5.38 7.61
CA THR A 381 -7.63 -4.75 6.35
C THR A 381 -7.21 -5.84 5.38
N TRP A 382 -7.77 -5.82 4.17
CA TRP A 382 -7.44 -6.72 3.09
C TRP A 382 -6.54 -6.03 2.08
N PHE A 383 -5.45 -6.69 1.69
CA PHE A 383 -4.46 -6.21 0.73
C PHE A 383 -4.56 -6.98 -0.58
N GLY A 384 -4.35 -6.31 -1.70
CA GLY A 384 -4.46 -6.82 -3.05
C GLY A 384 -5.48 -6.04 -3.87
N PRO A 385 -6.11 -6.62 -4.88
CA PRO A 385 -6.10 -8.04 -5.27
C PRO A 385 -4.91 -8.43 -6.16
N LEU A 386 -4.56 -9.71 -6.16
CA LEU A 386 -3.69 -10.35 -7.13
C LEU A 386 -4.52 -11.33 -7.95
N LEU A 387 -4.56 -11.22 -9.27
CA LEU A 387 -5.21 -12.21 -10.13
C LEU A 387 -4.21 -13.27 -10.57
N ALA A 388 -4.38 -14.48 -10.07
CA ALA A 388 -3.54 -15.63 -10.42
C ALA A 388 -4.28 -16.96 -10.22
N GLY A 389 -4.18 -17.86 -11.20
CA GLY A 389 -4.84 -19.18 -11.15
C GLY A 389 -6.36 -19.07 -11.12
N ASP A 390 -6.96 -18.29 -12.04
CA ASP A 390 -8.41 -18.05 -12.15
C ASP A 390 -9.09 -17.56 -10.86
N ARG A 391 -8.33 -16.85 -9.97
CA ARG A 391 -8.87 -16.30 -8.72
C ARG A 391 -8.18 -14.99 -8.35
N LEU A 392 -8.94 -14.12 -7.72
CA LEU A 392 -8.43 -12.94 -7.05
C LEU A 392 -8.01 -13.34 -5.63
N ILE A 393 -6.75 -13.11 -5.31
CA ILE A 393 -6.19 -13.43 -4.00
C ILE A 393 -6.05 -12.12 -3.23
N VAL A 394 -6.67 -12.06 -2.06
CA VAL A 394 -6.50 -10.97 -1.09
C VAL A 394 -5.99 -11.54 0.22
N THR A 395 -5.10 -10.82 0.89
CA THR A 395 -4.49 -11.24 2.16
C THR A 395 -4.85 -10.27 3.27
N GLY A 396 -5.16 -10.78 4.46
CA GLY A 396 -5.73 -9.99 5.55
C GLY A 396 -4.84 -9.86 6.77
N THR A 397 -5.06 -8.80 7.54
CA THR A 397 -4.46 -8.59 8.86
C THR A 397 -4.93 -9.59 9.91
N ASN A 398 -5.96 -10.38 9.61
CA ASN A 398 -6.52 -11.45 10.43
C ASN A 398 -5.86 -12.82 10.20
N ARG A 399 -4.71 -12.87 9.53
CA ARG A 399 -3.98 -14.10 9.19
C ARG A 399 -4.74 -15.02 8.23
N GLN A 400 -5.50 -14.44 7.31
CA GLN A 400 -6.21 -15.19 6.27
C GLN A 400 -5.86 -14.67 4.89
N ALA A 401 -5.90 -15.56 3.91
CA ALA A 401 -5.99 -15.23 2.50
C ALA A 401 -7.35 -15.71 1.98
N LEU A 402 -8.03 -14.89 1.20
CA LEU A 402 -9.26 -15.25 0.51
C LEU A 402 -9.00 -15.41 -0.97
N ALA A 403 -9.63 -16.43 -1.56
CA ALA A 403 -9.76 -16.60 -2.99
C ALA A 403 -11.16 -16.16 -3.42
N VAL A 404 -11.24 -15.21 -4.35
CA VAL A 404 -12.50 -14.67 -4.87
C VAL A 404 -12.58 -14.93 -6.36
N SER A 405 -13.74 -15.37 -6.84
CA SER A 405 -13.99 -15.58 -8.27
C SER A 405 -13.87 -14.25 -9.03
N PRO A 406 -12.97 -14.11 -10.01
CA PRO A 406 -12.90 -12.91 -10.82
C PRO A 406 -14.15 -12.74 -11.69
N TYR A 407 -14.89 -13.80 -11.95
CA TYR A 407 -16.06 -13.84 -12.84
C TYR A 407 -17.35 -13.40 -12.14
N THR A 408 -17.52 -13.78 -10.86
CA THR A 408 -18.78 -13.59 -10.12
C THR A 408 -18.63 -12.78 -8.83
N GLY A 409 -17.40 -12.62 -8.33
CA GLY A 409 -17.13 -12.03 -7.01
C GLY A 409 -17.39 -12.97 -5.83
N GLU A 410 -17.79 -14.24 -6.08
CA GLU A 410 -18.03 -15.22 -5.01
C GLU A 410 -16.71 -15.58 -4.29
N ILE A 411 -16.75 -15.67 -2.96
CA ILE A 411 -15.63 -16.16 -2.16
C ILE A 411 -15.55 -17.68 -2.35
N LEU A 412 -14.49 -18.13 -3.03
CA LEU A 412 -14.26 -19.54 -3.39
C LEU A 412 -13.68 -20.34 -2.23
N GLY A 413 -13.00 -19.70 -1.32
CA GLY A 413 -12.37 -20.33 -0.17
C GLY A 413 -11.47 -19.41 0.60
N GLU A 414 -10.98 -19.92 1.73
CA GLU A 414 -10.05 -19.23 2.61
C GLU A 414 -8.88 -20.12 2.96
N GLN A 415 -7.72 -19.51 3.21
CA GLN A 415 -6.51 -20.17 3.66
C GLN A 415 -5.97 -19.44 4.88
N GLU A 416 -5.73 -20.17 5.97
CA GLU A 416 -5.02 -19.63 7.13
C GLU A 416 -3.54 -19.41 6.79
N LEU A 417 -3.03 -18.22 7.15
CA LEU A 417 -1.63 -17.84 7.03
C LEU A 417 -0.93 -17.99 8.40
N SER A 418 0.35 -18.32 8.39
CA SER A 418 1.14 -18.39 9.63
C SER A 418 1.37 -17.02 10.30
N GLY A 419 1.09 -15.90 9.61
CA GLY A 419 1.17 -14.53 10.14
C GLY A 419 0.17 -13.58 9.49
N ALA A 420 -0.08 -12.42 10.11
CA ALA A 420 -0.90 -11.35 9.55
C ALA A 420 -0.20 -10.73 8.34
N ALA A 421 -0.92 -10.50 7.24
CA ALA A 421 -0.34 -9.89 6.06
C ALA A 421 -0.02 -8.40 6.30
N SER A 422 1.07 -7.91 5.70
CA SER A 422 1.50 -6.51 5.71
C SER A 422 1.23 -5.79 4.40
N LEU A 423 1.23 -6.54 3.30
CA LEU A 423 1.17 -6.02 1.93
C LEU A 423 0.37 -6.99 1.06
N GLY A 424 -0.08 -6.51 -0.10
CA GLY A 424 -0.65 -7.35 -1.13
C GLY A 424 0.31 -8.44 -1.61
N PRO A 425 -0.21 -9.64 -1.92
CA PRO A 425 0.61 -10.76 -2.38
C PRO A 425 1.21 -10.49 -3.76
N ILE A 426 2.32 -11.16 -4.08
CA ILE A 426 2.88 -11.22 -5.42
C ILE A 426 2.93 -12.66 -5.89
N VAL A 427 3.10 -12.88 -7.18
CA VAL A 427 3.30 -14.22 -7.75
C VAL A 427 4.49 -14.25 -8.70
N ALA A 428 5.32 -15.27 -8.58
CA ALA A 428 6.37 -15.57 -9.54
C ALA A 428 6.57 -17.07 -9.62
N ASP A 429 6.75 -17.58 -10.83
CA ASP A 429 6.94 -19.01 -11.12
C ASP A 429 5.85 -19.90 -10.48
N GLY A 430 4.59 -19.44 -10.53
CA GLY A 430 3.44 -20.13 -9.95
C GLY A 430 3.39 -20.15 -8.41
N THR A 431 4.34 -19.52 -7.73
CA THR A 431 4.38 -19.38 -6.26
C THR A 431 3.88 -18.01 -5.84
N VAL A 432 2.91 -17.99 -4.95
CA VAL A 432 2.41 -16.76 -4.33
C VAL A 432 3.22 -16.45 -3.09
N PHE A 433 3.73 -15.22 -2.99
CA PHE A 433 4.51 -14.76 -1.85
C PHE A 433 3.71 -13.76 -1.02
N VAL A 434 3.72 -13.95 0.29
CA VAL A 434 3.06 -13.06 1.27
C VAL A 434 4.09 -12.64 2.31
N VAL A 435 4.20 -11.33 2.54
CA VAL A 435 5.00 -10.77 3.63
C VAL A 435 4.08 -10.54 4.82
N THR A 436 4.52 -10.96 6.00
CA THR A 436 3.73 -10.87 7.24
C THR A 436 4.32 -9.87 8.23
N ASP A 437 3.46 -9.30 9.08
CA ASP A 437 3.82 -8.28 10.07
C ASP A 437 4.81 -8.80 11.15
N ASP A 438 4.92 -10.09 11.33
CA ASP A 438 5.91 -10.73 12.23
C ASP A 438 7.30 -10.92 11.60
N GLY A 439 7.53 -10.33 10.41
CA GLY A 439 8.83 -10.38 9.75
C GLY A 439 9.11 -11.71 9.05
N ARG A 440 8.11 -12.29 8.39
CA ARG A 440 8.27 -13.53 7.62
C ARG A 440 7.85 -13.33 6.16
N LEU A 441 8.47 -14.12 5.31
CA LEU A 441 8.05 -14.32 3.92
C LEU A 441 7.48 -15.73 3.80
N LEU A 442 6.23 -15.83 3.37
CA LEU A 442 5.54 -17.09 3.11
C LEU A 442 5.55 -17.38 1.61
N ALA A 443 5.78 -18.62 1.23
CA ALA A 443 5.63 -19.11 -0.14
C ALA A 443 4.49 -20.13 -0.21
N LEU A 444 3.47 -19.82 -0.98
CA LEU A 444 2.27 -20.63 -1.14
C LEU A 444 2.27 -21.26 -2.55
N ARG A 445 2.02 -22.58 -2.62
CA ARG A 445 1.95 -23.35 -3.89
C ARG A 445 0.75 -24.27 -3.93
#